data_5e0e7a71ebafabff121c86a521bbe61c
#
_entry.id   5e0e7a71ebafabff121c86a521bbe61c
#
_cell.length_a   1.000
_cell.length_b   1.000
_cell.length_c   1.000
_cell.angle_alpha   90.00
_cell.angle_beta   90.00
_cell.angle_gamma   90.00
#
_symmetry.space_group_name_H-M   'P 1'
#
loop_
_entity.id
_entity.type
_entity.pdbx_description
1 polymer ?
#
loop_
_entity_poly.entity_id
_entity_poly.type
_entity_poly.pdbx_seq_one_letter_code
_entity_poly.pdbx_strand_id
1 'polypeptide(L)'
;MLTGEPRHFFNEPGGPGYVKYDGPYEYRAPKACKFANEDEVADFYLELLENQILYEGPEHIAAIWLESVVGSNGVLIAPTKWYQGVRALCDKYEILMVADEAMAGWYRTGKALAFMNFGYEPDMLTFAKGSTCGYVPLGGVVVQQKIAGFFDDHVLGCGLTYSGHPVGCAAAVATLDQYRELDIENRMKPTSKLLAQTLDSFACTHPCVGEVRHIGLFSAVELVKNKEERQPLVPFG
;
A
#
# COMPACT_ATOMS: atom_id res chain seq x y z
N MET A 1 6.02 11.32 -6.60
CA MET A 1 5.89 9.88 -6.72
C MET A 1 6.77 9.25 -5.66
N LEU A 2 6.18 8.97 -4.53
CA LEU A 2 6.88 8.44 -3.35
C LEU A 2 6.87 6.92 -3.34
N THR A 3 5.91 6.29 -4.00
CA THR A 3 5.79 4.84 -4.14
C THR A 3 6.32 4.37 -5.49
N GLY A 4 6.58 3.09 -5.67
CA GLY A 4 7.27 2.51 -6.82
C GLY A 4 6.50 2.53 -8.15
N GLU A 5 5.80 3.59 -8.46
CA GLU A 5 5.04 3.74 -9.70
C GLU A 5 5.96 3.69 -10.93
N PRO A 6 5.73 2.81 -11.93
CA PRO A 6 6.59 2.69 -13.11
C PRO A 6 6.81 3.99 -13.88
N ARG A 7 5.82 4.89 -13.88
CA ARG A 7 5.92 6.20 -14.54
C ARG A 7 7.04 7.10 -14.04
N HIS A 8 7.63 6.80 -12.88
CA HIS A 8 8.75 7.59 -12.38
C HIS A 8 9.99 7.53 -13.29
N PHE A 9 10.13 6.49 -14.12
CA PHE A 9 11.19 6.43 -15.10
C PHE A 9 11.13 7.53 -16.17
N PHE A 10 9.94 8.07 -16.42
CA PHE A 10 9.69 9.12 -17.40
C PHE A 10 9.63 10.52 -16.78
N ASN A 11 9.73 10.63 -15.48
CA ASN A 11 9.70 11.90 -14.78
C ASN A 11 11.07 12.21 -14.19
N GLU A 12 11.28 13.49 -13.84
CA GLU A 12 12.45 13.90 -13.12
C GLU A 12 12.60 13.13 -11.79
N PRO A 13 13.84 12.93 -11.31
CA PRO A 13 14.08 12.36 -10.00
C PRO A 13 13.25 13.07 -8.93
N GLY A 14 12.81 12.35 -7.92
CA GLY A 14 12.14 12.94 -6.76
C GLY A 14 12.93 14.11 -6.19
N GLY A 15 12.24 15.07 -5.58
CA GLY A 15 12.90 16.21 -4.94
C GLY A 15 13.93 15.76 -3.90
N PRO A 16 14.82 16.64 -3.47
CA PRO A 16 15.79 16.33 -2.41
C PRO A 16 15.03 15.92 -1.14
N GLY A 17 15.62 14.98 -0.39
CA GLY A 17 15.04 14.47 0.85
C GLY A 17 14.09 13.27 0.68
N TYR A 18 13.95 12.71 -0.51
CA TYR A 18 13.22 11.46 -0.74
C TYR A 18 14.18 10.33 -1.11
N VAL A 19 14.15 9.28 -0.30
CA VAL A 19 14.91 8.05 -0.53
C VAL A 19 13.93 6.91 -0.80
N LYS A 20 14.22 6.10 -1.80
CA LYS A 20 13.43 4.90 -2.10
C LYS A 20 14.08 3.68 -1.46
N TYR A 21 13.26 2.76 -1.03
CA TYR A 21 13.69 1.49 -0.46
C TYR A 21 12.94 0.33 -1.13
N ASP A 22 13.55 -0.85 -1.09
CA ASP A 22 12.96 -2.07 -1.64
C ASP A 22 11.97 -2.69 -0.64
N GLY A 23 10.84 -3.15 -1.15
CA GLY A 23 9.84 -3.89 -0.40
C GLY A 23 9.70 -5.33 -0.87
N PRO A 24 9.06 -6.21 -0.08
CA PRO A 24 8.92 -7.62 -0.40
C PRO A 24 8.16 -7.86 -1.72
N TYR A 25 8.86 -8.47 -2.67
CA TYR A 25 8.26 -9.03 -3.87
C TYR A 25 9.00 -10.30 -4.29
N GLU A 26 8.70 -11.40 -3.62
CA GLU A 26 9.39 -12.67 -3.78
C GLU A 26 9.41 -13.15 -5.23
N TYR A 27 8.31 -13.01 -5.97
CA TYR A 27 8.24 -13.46 -7.37
C TYR A 27 9.30 -12.81 -8.25
N ARG A 28 9.74 -11.59 -7.95
CA ARG A 28 10.78 -10.84 -8.67
C ARG A 28 12.07 -10.63 -7.86
N ALA A 29 12.20 -11.29 -6.72
CA ALA A 29 13.43 -11.26 -5.95
C ALA A 29 14.62 -11.76 -6.78
N PRO A 30 15.85 -11.30 -6.51
CA PRO A 30 17.04 -11.78 -7.19
C PRO A 30 17.14 -13.30 -7.14
N LYS A 31 17.51 -13.95 -8.26
CA LYS A 31 17.57 -15.42 -8.36
C LYS A 31 18.48 -16.10 -7.32
N ALA A 32 19.41 -15.35 -6.76
CA ALA A 32 20.28 -15.82 -5.67
C ALA A 32 19.56 -15.93 -4.33
N CYS A 33 18.48 -15.16 -4.14
CA CYS A 33 17.65 -15.22 -2.94
C CYS A 33 16.74 -16.45 -3.03
N LYS A 34 16.85 -17.31 -2.04
CA LYS A 34 15.96 -18.48 -1.89
C LYS A 34 15.37 -18.39 -0.50
N PHE A 35 14.06 -18.29 -0.44
CA PHE A 35 13.32 -18.20 0.81
C PHE A 35 12.54 -19.50 1.01
N ALA A 36 12.55 -20.02 2.23
CA ALA A 36 11.80 -21.23 2.58
C ALA A 36 10.33 -20.92 2.90
N ASN A 37 10.04 -19.68 3.30
CA ASN A 37 8.70 -19.22 3.68
C ASN A 37 8.61 -17.69 3.66
N GLU A 38 7.40 -17.16 3.84
CA GLU A 38 7.12 -15.72 3.86
C GLU A 38 7.84 -14.97 5.00
N ASP A 39 8.13 -15.62 6.12
CA ASP A 39 8.84 -15.00 7.23
C ASP A 39 10.28 -14.67 6.88
N GLU A 40 10.95 -15.55 6.15
CA GLU A 40 12.31 -15.31 5.65
C GLU A 40 12.33 -14.18 4.61
N VAL A 41 11.30 -14.08 3.78
CA VAL A 41 11.13 -12.93 2.88
C VAL A 41 11.02 -11.64 3.68
N ALA A 42 10.17 -11.62 4.70
CA ALA A 42 10.00 -10.45 5.56
C ALA A 42 11.30 -10.07 6.27
N ASP A 43 11.99 -11.02 6.88
CA ASP A 43 13.23 -10.77 7.60
C ASP A 43 14.32 -10.19 6.69
N PHE A 44 14.48 -10.75 5.49
CA PHE A 44 15.45 -10.24 4.52
C PHE A 44 15.21 -8.76 4.15
N TYR A 45 13.96 -8.41 3.82
CA TYR A 45 13.66 -7.03 3.44
C TYR A 45 13.64 -6.08 4.65
N LEU A 46 13.33 -6.56 5.86
CA LEU A 46 13.46 -5.77 7.09
C LEU A 46 14.92 -5.45 7.40
N GLU A 47 15.82 -6.42 7.23
CA GLU A 47 17.26 -6.18 7.39
C GLU A 47 17.76 -5.13 6.38
N LEU A 48 17.34 -5.22 5.11
CA LEU A 48 17.70 -4.22 4.10
C LEU A 48 17.18 -2.83 4.48
N LEU A 49 15.93 -2.73 4.93
CA LEU A 49 15.34 -1.45 5.34
C LEU A 49 16.06 -0.89 6.57
N GLU A 50 16.36 -1.70 7.58
CA GLU A 50 17.08 -1.25 8.76
C GLU A 50 18.49 -0.76 8.42
N ASN A 51 19.22 -1.49 7.56
CA ASN A 51 20.52 -1.07 7.08
C ASN A 51 20.45 0.27 6.35
N GLN A 52 19.41 0.49 5.55
CA GLN A 52 19.19 1.76 4.87
C GLN A 52 18.87 2.89 5.86
N ILE A 53 18.02 2.65 6.85
CA ILE A 53 17.74 3.63 7.92
C ILE A 53 19.04 4.05 8.62
N LEU A 54 19.89 3.08 8.97
CA LEU A 54 21.17 3.35 9.63
C LEU A 54 22.14 4.11 8.72
N TYR A 55 22.14 3.81 7.41
CA TYR A 55 23.00 4.48 6.44
C TYR A 55 22.60 5.94 6.20
N GLU A 56 21.30 6.23 6.14
CA GLU A 56 20.76 7.58 5.95
C GLU A 56 20.87 8.44 7.24
N GLY A 57 21.01 7.80 8.39
CA GLY A 57 20.96 8.41 9.73
C GLY A 57 19.51 8.54 10.21
N PRO A 58 19.11 7.74 11.22
CA PRO A 58 17.72 7.71 11.71
C PRO A 58 17.17 9.10 12.08
N GLU A 59 18.02 9.95 12.63
CA GLU A 59 17.69 11.33 13.06
C GLU A 59 17.37 12.27 11.88
N HIS A 60 17.67 11.87 10.65
CA HIS A 60 17.38 12.62 9.43
C HIS A 60 16.13 12.14 8.73
N ILE A 61 15.51 11.05 9.20
CA ILE A 61 14.32 10.44 8.58
C ILE A 61 13.06 10.87 9.33
N ALA A 62 12.24 11.69 8.70
CA ALA A 62 10.97 12.13 9.28
C ALA A 62 9.90 11.04 9.26
N ALA A 63 9.80 10.29 8.16
CA ALA A 63 8.76 9.30 7.99
C ALA A 63 9.16 8.20 6.99
N ILE A 64 8.64 7.00 7.21
CA ILE A 64 8.58 5.91 6.23
C ILE A 64 7.16 5.87 5.65
N TRP A 65 7.07 5.98 4.33
CA TRP A 65 5.82 5.96 3.59
C TRP A 65 5.68 4.67 2.80
N LEU A 66 4.60 3.95 3.01
CA LEU A 66 4.31 2.70 2.30
C LEU A 66 2.83 2.59 1.91
N GLU A 67 2.56 1.89 0.81
CA GLU A 67 1.21 1.42 0.50
C GLU A 67 0.93 0.13 1.29
N SER A 68 -0.22 0.03 1.97
CA SER A 68 -0.61 -1.21 2.68
C SER A 68 -0.79 -2.40 1.73
N VAL A 69 -1.09 -2.14 0.49
CA VAL A 69 -0.96 -3.06 -0.66
C VAL A 69 -0.52 -2.20 -1.84
N VAL A 70 0.63 -2.51 -2.42
CA VAL A 70 1.18 -1.71 -3.52
C VAL A 70 0.34 -1.88 -4.77
N GLY A 71 -0.41 -0.84 -5.14
CA GLY A 71 -1.44 -0.93 -6.18
C GLY A 71 -0.90 -0.94 -7.60
N SER A 72 -0.35 0.19 -8.05
CA SER A 72 0.02 0.44 -9.45
C SER A 72 1.10 -0.50 -9.99
N ASN A 73 1.95 -1.04 -9.13
CA ASN A 73 3.00 -1.99 -9.49
C ASN A 73 2.54 -3.45 -9.56
N GLY A 74 1.24 -3.71 -9.51
CA GLY A 74 0.68 -5.03 -9.75
C GLY A 74 0.13 -5.72 -8.50
N VAL A 75 -0.45 -4.97 -7.58
CA VAL A 75 -1.07 -5.48 -6.34
C VAL A 75 -0.09 -6.35 -5.55
N LEU A 76 1.04 -5.74 -5.17
CA LEU A 76 2.05 -6.44 -4.37
C LEU A 76 1.58 -6.47 -2.91
N ILE A 77 1.52 -7.67 -2.36
CA ILE A 77 1.09 -7.94 -0.99
C ILE A 77 2.30 -8.49 -0.24
N ALA A 78 2.81 -7.70 0.70
CA ALA A 78 3.92 -8.14 1.53
C ALA A 78 3.43 -9.08 2.64
N PRO A 79 4.31 -9.94 3.19
CA PRO A 79 3.99 -10.72 4.37
C PRO A 79 3.56 -9.86 5.56
N THR A 80 2.65 -10.34 6.38
CA THR A 80 2.16 -9.62 7.58
C THR A 80 3.33 -9.21 8.49
N LYS A 81 4.30 -10.07 8.67
CA LYS A 81 5.51 -9.82 9.47
C LYS A 81 6.30 -8.58 8.97
N TRP A 82 6.32 -8.34 7.66
CA TRP A 82 6.95 -7.15 7.08
C TRP A 82 6.34 -5.85 7.64
N TYR A 83 5.02 -5.71 7.57
CA TYR A 83 4.35 -4.50 8.04
C TYR A 83 4.54 -4.26 9.54
N GLN A 84 4.44 -5.33 10.33
CA GLN A 84 4.68 -5.29 11.77
C GLN A 84 6.14 -4.95 12.09
N GLY A 85 7.07 -5.49 11.31
CA GLY A 85 8.50 -5.18 11.44
C GLY A 85 8.81 -3.73 11.05
N VAL A 86 8.22 -3.19 9.98
CA VAL A 86 8.36 -1.76 9.64
C VAL A 86 7.82 -0.89 10.76
N ARG A 87 6.67 -1.24 11.37
CA ARG A 87 6.16 -0.51 12.53
C ARG A 87 7.14 -0.54 13.70
N ALA A 88 7.72 -1.70 13.99
CA ALA A 88 8.70 -1.85 15.07
C ALA A 88 9.99 -1.05 14.79
N LEU A 89 10.47 -0.99 13.54
CA LEU A 89 11.59 -0.15 13.17
C LEU A 89 11.27 1.34 13.32
N CYS A 90 10.08 1.76 12.90
CA CYS A 90 9.63 3.14 13.08
C CYS A 90 9.57 3.52 14.56
N ASP A 91 9.06 2.63 15.43
CA ASP A 91 9.02 2.85 16.87
C ASP A 91 10.43 2.91 17.48
N LYS A 92 11.32 2.00 17.03
CA LYS A 92 12.71 1.93 17.50
C LYS A 92 13.52 3.19 17.21
N TYR A 93 13.30 3.78 16.06
CA TYR A 93 14.08 4.94 15.58
C TYR A 93 13.30 6.26 15.64
N GLU A 94 12.13 6.29 16.28
CA GLU A 94 11.27 7.47 16.41
C GLU A 94 10.87 8.10 15.06
N ILE A 95 10.72 7.25 14.02
CA ILE A 95 10.32 7.63 12.67
C ILE A 95 8.80 7.49 12.53
N LEU A 96 8.11 8.44 11.90
CA LEU A 96 6.68 8.31 11.63
C LEU A 96 6.40 7.29 10.53
N MET A 97 5.35 6.48 10.73
CA MET A 97 4.87 5.54 9.72
C MET A 97 3.64 6.09 9.02
N VAL A 98 3.70 6.24 7.69
CA VAL A 98 2.60 6.73 6.87
C VAL A 98 2.08 5.63 5.97
N ALA A 99 0.80 5.28 6.08
CA ALA A 99 0.14 4.33 5.20
C ALA A 99 -0.56 5.06 4.05
N ASP A 100 -0.25 4.69 2.81
CA ASP A 100 -0.99 5.14 1.64
C ASP A 100 -2.16 4.19 1.35
N GLU A 101 -3.35 4.64 1.71
CA GLU A 101 -4.60 3.90 1.53
C GLU A 101 -5.41 4.38 0.31
N ALA A 102 -4.79 5.18 -0.56
CA ALA A 102 -5.50 5.78 -1.70
C ALA A 102 -6.07 4.74 -2.68
N MET A 103 -5.41 3.60 -2.86
CA MET A 103 -5.91 2.51 -3.71
C MET A 103 -6.46 1.33 -2.92
N ALA A 104 -5.83 0.98 -1.81
CA ALA A 104 -6.10 -0.23 -1.05
C ALA A 104 -7.22 -0.06 0.00
N GLY A 105 -7.51 1.18 0.40
CA GLY A 105 -8.54 1.50 1.39
C GLY A 105 -9.98 1.33 0.90
N TRP A 106 -10.90 1.70 1.75
CA TRP A 106 -12.35 1.72 1.50
C TRP A 106 -12.91 0.36 1.06
N TYR A 107 -12.63 -0.67 1.87
CA TYR A 107 -13.07 -2.05 1.67
C TYR A 107 -12.48 -2.77 0.46
N ARG A 108 -11.61 -2.15 -0.34
CA ARG A 108 -11.01 -2.79 -1.52
C ARG A 108 -10.34 -4.13 -1.19
N THR A 109 -9.69 -4.21 -0.03
CA THR A 109 -8.95 -5.40 0.45
C THR A 109 -9.75 -6.28 1.42
N GLY A 110 -11.04 -5.99 1.65
CA GLY A 110 -11.89 -6.74 2.56
C GLY A 110 -12.09 -6.11 3.93
N LYS A 111 -11.29 -5.12 4.27
CA LYS A 111 -11.40 -4.29 5.48
C LYS A 111 -11.62 -2.83 5.11
N ALA A 112 -12.13 -2.04 6.05
CA ALA A 112 -12.37 -0.60 5.82
C ALA A 112 -11.09 0.09 5.32
N LEU A 113 -9.96 -0.21 5.90
CA LEU A 113 -8.63 0.22 5.49
C LEU A 113 -7.71 -1.00 5.39
N ALA A 114 -6.80 -1.01 4.42
CA ALA A 114 -6.02 -2.20 4.10
C ALA A 114 -5.03 -2.58 5.21
N PHE A 115 -4.46 -1.62 5.93
CA PHE A 115 -3.54 -1.87 7.05
C PHE A 115 -4.17 -2.78 8.13
N MET A 116 -5.49 -2.76 8.28
CA MET A 116 -6.22 -3.60 9.24
C MET A 116 -6.10 -5.10 8.95
N ASN A 117 -5.73 -5.49 7.73
CA ASN A 117 -5.48 -6.90 7.40
C ASN A 117 -4.15 -7.40 7.97
N PHE A 118 -3.21 -6.51 8.28
CA PHE A 118 -1.83 -6.85 8.63
C PHE A 118 -1.48 -6.57 10.09
N GLY A 119 -2.42 -6.05 10.89
CA GLY A 119 -2.26 -5.88 12.34
C GLY A 119 -1.19 -4.86 12.75
N TYR A 120 -1.07 -3.76 12.01
CA TYR A 120 -0.26 -2.61 12.41
C TYR A 120 -1.11 -1.34 12.42
N GLU A 121 -0.64 -0.31 13.12
CA GLU A 121 -1.29 1.01 13.12
C GLU A 121 -0.31 2.07 12.63
N PRO A 122 -0.62 2.80 11.53
CA PRO A 122 0.20 3.89 11.07
C PRO A 122 0.01 5.13 11.95
N ASP A 123 1.01 6.01 11.99
CA ASP A 123 0.90 7.32 12.64
C ASP A 123 0.03 8.28 11.83
N MET A 124 0.09 8.13 10.50
CA MET A 124 -0.72 8.88 9.54
C MET A 124 -1.17 7.95 8.42
N LEU A 125 -2.29 8.27 7.79
CA LEU A 125 -2.70 7.63 6.55
C LEU A 125 -3.22 8.65 5.55
N THR A 126 -2.97 8.37 4.27
CA THR A 126 -3.57 9.13 3.18
C THR A 126 -4.68 8.35 2.53
N PHE A 127 -5.74 9.03 2.12
CA PHE A 127 -6.87 8.40 1.45
C PHE A 127 -7.36 9.22 0.25
N ALA A 128 -7.97 8.53 -0.70
CA ALA A 128 -8.62 9.13 -1.87
C ALA A 128 -9.65 8.15 -2.46
N LYS A 129 -10.00 8.33 -3.72
CA LYS A 129 -10.78 7.41 -4.58
C LYS A 129 -12.07 6.91 -3.94
N GLY A 130 -12.01 5.81 -3.17
CA GLY A 130 -13.17 5.19 -2.52
C GLY A 130 -13.85 6.09 -1.47
N SER A 131 -13.19 7.13 -0.98
CA SER A 131 -13.79 8.09 -0.03
C SER A 131 -15.08 8.74 -0.56
N THR A 132 -15.20 8.86 -1.87
CA THR A 132 -16.39 9.43 -2.55
C THR A 132 -16.92 8.55 -3.65
N CYS A 133 -16.46 7.30 -3.78
CA CYS A 133 -16.76 6.40 -4.89
C CYS A 133 -16.59 7.01 -6.29
N GLY A 134 -15.73 8.03 -6.43
CA GLY A 134 -15.46 8.71 -7.68
C GLY A 134 -16.49 9.78 -8.09
N TYR A 135 -17.51 10.04 -7.29
CA TYR A 135 -18.49 11.09 -7.59
C TYR A 135 -17.92 12.50 -7.55
N VAL A 136 -17.00 12.75 -6.60
CA VAL A 136 -16.32 14.04 -6.45
C VAL A 136 -14.86 13.80 -6.11
N PRO A 137 -13.91 14.55 -6.70
CA PRO A 137 -12.51 14.49 -6.29
C PRO A 137 -12.35 14.89 -4.83
N LEU A 138 -11.87 13.97 -4.00
CA LEU A 138 -11.52 14.23 -2.61
C LEU A 138 -10.39 13.28 -2.18
N GLY A 139 -9.39 13.86 -1.54
CA GLY A 139 -8.37 13.13 -0.80
C GLY A 139 -8.16 13.78 0.56
N GLY A 140 -7.52 13.07 1.45
CA GLY A 140 -7.24 13.59 2.78
C GLY A 140 -6.15 12.81 3.48
N VAL A 141 -5.78 13.33 4.64
CA VAL A 141 -4.83 12.71 5.56
C VAL A 141 -5.52 12.58 6.92
N VAL A 142 -5.41 11.41 7.51
CA VAL A 142 -5.77 11.18 8.92
C VAL A 142 -4.48 11.09 9.71
N VAL A 143 -4.44 11.71 10.86
CA VAL A 143 -3.30 11.71 11.77
C VAL A 143 -3.73 11.23 13.15
N GLN A 144 -2.83 10.55 13.86
CA GLN A 144 -3.08 10.17 15.25
C GLN A 144 -3.13 11.42 16.16
N GLN A 145 -3.84 11.30 17.29
CA GLN A 145 -4.01 12.39 18.25
C GLN A 145 -2.67 12.96 18.74
N LYS A 146 -1.65 12.14 18.91
CA LYS A 146 -0.30 12.59 19.31
C LYS A 146 0.31 13.63 18.33
N ILE A 147 -0.01 13.48 17.03
CA ILE A 147 0.45 14.42 15.99
C ILE A 147 -0.48 15.62 15.93
N ALA A 148 -1.80 15.40 15.97
CA ALA A 148 -2.78 16.48 15.96
C ALA A 148 -2.58 17.45 17.13
N GLY A 149 -2.35 16.94 18.35
CA GLY A 149 -2.14 17.73 19.54
C GLY A 149 -0.92 18.66 19.48
N PHE A 150 0.09 18.36 18.66
CA PHE A 150 1.20 19.29 18.43
C PHE A 150 0.72 20.62 17.83
N PHE A 151 -0.31 20.58 16.99
CA PHE A 151 -0.85 21.76 16.30
C PHE A 151 -1.86 22.55 17.14
N ASP A 152 -2.15 22.13 18.37
CA ASP A 152 -2.95 22.95 19.29
C ASP A 152 -2.20 24.25 19.67
N ASP A 153 -0.86 24.17 19.78
CA ASP A 153 0.02 25.29 20.12
C ASP A 153 0.94 25.73 18.95
N HIS A 154 0.88 25.04 17.81
CA HIS A 154 1.74 25.31 16.66
C HIS A 154 0.92 25.49 15.39
N VAL A 155 1.32 26.42 14.54
CA VAL A 155 0.65 26.68 13.28
C VAL A 155 0.89 25.50 12.31
N LEU A 156 -0.18 24.93 11.78
CA LEU A 156 -0.09 24.00 10.66
C LEU A 156 0.24 24.78 9.38
N GLY A 157 1.51 24.73 8.95
CA GLY A 157 2.03 25.49 7.81
C GLY A 157 1.59 24.99 6.43
N CYS A 158 0.45 24.32 6.32
CA CYS A 158 -0.07 23.84 5.03
C CYS A 158 -1.57 24.15 4.89
N GLY A 159 -2.03 24.23 3.65
CA GLY A 159 -3.43 24.40 3.32
C GLY A 159 -3.61 24.56 1.81
N LEU A 160 -4.74 24.11 1.31
CA LEU A 160 -5.16 24.29 -0.07
C LEU A 160 -6.44 25.09 -0.10
N THR A 161 -6.62 25.95 -1.12
CA THR A 161 -7.81 26.79 -1.25
C THR A 161 -9.12 26.02 -1.17
N TYR A 162 -9.14 24.80 -1.69
CA TYR A 162 -10.32 23.93 -1.68
C TYR A 162 -10.34 22.88 -0.58
N SER A 163 -9.47 22.98 0.44
CA SER A 163 -9.54 22.11 1.62
C SER A 163 -10.90 22.28 2.32
N GLY A 164 -11.53 21.16 2.69
CA GLY A 164 -12.84 21.16 3.33
C GLY A 164 -13.99 21.60 2.42
N HIS A 165 -13.85 21.50 1.09
CA HIS A 165 -14.91 21.89 0.16
C HIS A 165 -16.22 21.13 0.48
N PRO A 166 -17.34 21.85 0.71
CA PRO A 166 -18.57 21.22 1.25
C PRO A 166 -19.14 20.11 0.37
N VAL A 167 -19.06 20.23 -0.95
CA VAL A 167 -19.55 19.19 -1.88
C VAL A 167 -18.73 17.91 -1.74
N GLY A 168 -17.40 18.02 -1.66
CA GLY A 168 -16.52 16.85 -1.45
C GLY A 168 -16.77 16.18 -0.11
N CYS A 169 -16.88 16.97 0.95
CA CYS A 169 -17.17 16.46 2.30
C CYS A 169 -18.55 15.80 2.38
N ALA A 170 -19.59 16.42 1.80
CA ALA A 170 -20.94 15.84 1.77
C ALA A 170 -20.97 14.50 1.01
N ALA A 171 -20.28 14.41 -0.14
CA ALA A 171 -20.16 13.16 -0.88
C ALA A 171 -19.44 12.06 -0.09
N ALA A 172 -18.39 12.43 0.65
CA ALA A 172 -17.67 11.48 1.51
C ALA A 172 -18.55 10.99 2.66
N VAL A 173 -19.26 11.88 3.36
CA VAL A 173 -20.19 11.48 4.43
C VAL A 173 -21.24 10.51 3.90
N ALA A 174 -21.93 10.85 2.80
CA ALA A 174 -22.90 9.98 2.18
C ALA A 174 -22.32 8.61 1.77
N THR A 175 -21.07 8.58 1.26
CA THR A 175 -20.39 7.33 0.90
C THR A 175 -20.11 6.48 2.13
N LEU A 176 -19.64 7.08 3.23
CA LEU A 176 -19.35 6.37 4.48
C LEU A 176 -20.63 5.80 5.10
N ASP A 177 -21.72 6.54 5.05
CA ASP A 177 -23.02 6.05 5.52
C ASP A 177 -23.50 4.86 4.69
N GLN A 178 -23.37 4.91 3.36
CA GLN A 178 -23.70 3.79 2.48
C GLN A 178 -22.81 2.56 2.74
N TYR A 179 -21.52 2.73 3.02
CA TYR A 179 -20.65 1.61 3.39
C TYR A 179 -21.12 0.89 4.65
N ARG A 180 -21.63 1.63 5.64
CA ARG A 180 -22.18 1.09 6.89
C ARG A 180 -23.53 0.43 6.67
N GLU A 181 -24.48 1.15 6.02
CA GLU A 181 -25.85 0.68 5.77
C GLU A 181 -25.87 -0.60 4.93
N LEU A 182 -25.00 -0.70 3.94
CA LEU A 182 -24.92 -1.85 3.05
C LEU A 182 -24.07 -3.00 3.61
N ASP A 183 -23.44 -2.82 4.78
CA ASP A 183 -22.52 -3.80 5.37
C ASP A 183 -21.51 -4.32 4.33
N ILE A 184 -20.78 -3.40 3.71
CA ILE A 184 -19.92 -3.69 2.56
C ILE A 184 -18.89 -4.76 2.90
N GLU A 185 -18.35 -4.79 4.12
CA GLU A 185 -17.38 -5.80 4.54
C GLU A 185 -17.94 -7.23 4.38
N ASN A 186 -19.16 -7.46 4.80
CA ASN A 186 -19.79 -8.78 4.66
C ASN A 186 -20.31 -9.03 3.25
N ARG A 187 -20.89 -8.01 2.61
CA ARG A 187 -21.47 -8.11 1.27
C ARG A 187 -20.45 -8.49 0.21
N MET A 188 -19.20 -8.05 0.34
CA MET A 188 -18.15 -8.35 -0.64
C MET A 188 -17.56 -9.77 -0.53
N LYS A 189 -17.70 -10.45 0.62
CA LYS A 189 -17.09 -11.76 0.87
C LYS A 189 -17.36 -12.82 -0.19
N PRO A 190 -18.62 -13.04 -0.64
CA PRO A 190 -18.90 -14.04 -1.68
C PRO A 190 -18.21 -13.72 -3.01
N THR A 191 -18.24 -12.45 -3.42
CA THR A 191 -17.61 -11.98 -4.66
C THR A 191 -16.10 -12.09 -4.60
N SER A 192 -15.51 -11.72 -3.46
CA SER A 192 -14.07 -11.88 -3.21
C SER A 192 -13.63 -13.35 -3.31
N LYS A 193 -14.40 -14.26 -2.71
CA LYS A 193 -14.14 -15.70 -2.80
C LYS A 193 -14.23 -16.21 -4.24
N LEU A 194 -15.24 -15.79 -4.99
CA LEU A 194 -15.38 -16.17 -6.39
C LEU A 194 -14.21 -15.65 -7.23
N LEU A 195 -13.81 -14.38 -7.03
CA LEU A 195 -12.66 -13.79 -7.71
C LEU A 195 -11.39 -14.58 -7.44
N ALA A 196 -11.10 -14.89 -6.17
CA ALA A 196 -9.93 -15.67 -5.77
C ALA A 196 -9.90 -17.03 -6.49
N GLN A 197 -10.98 -17.81 -6.40
CA GLN A 197 -11.09 -19.13 -7.04
C GLN A 197 -10.90 -19.06 -8.57
N THR A 198 -11.44 -18.02 -9.21
CA THR A 198 -11.31 -17.83 -10.65
C THR A 198 -9.86 -17.53 -11.04
N LEU A 199 -9.20 -16.65 -10.30
CA LEU A 199 -7.80 -16.28 -10.55
C LEU A 199 -6.85 -17.44 -10.30
N ASP A 200 -7.06 -18.19 -9.23
CA ASP A 200 -6.26 -19.40 -8.93
C ASP A 200 -6.41 -20.45 -10.04
N SER A 201 -7.63 -20.61 -10.58
CA SER A 201 -7.87 -21.47 -11.75
C SER A 201 -7.08 -20.98 -12.99
N PHE A 202 -7.01 -19.66 -13.21
CA PHE A 202 -6.21 -19.12 -14.32
C PHE A 202 -4.72 -19.42 -14.14
N ALA A 203 -4.19 -19.30 -12.94
CA ALA A 203 -2.81 -19.63 -12.64
C ALA A 203 -2.48 -21.11 -12.96
N CYS A 204 -3.43 -22.00 -12.75
CA CYS A 204 -3.26 -23.45 -13.04
C CYS A 204 -3.42 -23.79 -14.52
N THR A 205 -4.34 -23.10 -15.23
CA THR A 205 -4.77 -23.53 -16.58
C THR A 205 -4.07 -22.80 -17.72
N HIS A 206 -3.60 -21.58 -17.48
CA HIS A 206 -3.02 -20.75 -18.54
C HIS A 206 -1.48 -20.69 -18.44
N PRO A 207 -0.75 -21.12 -19.48
CA PRO A 207 0.72 -21.12 -19.45
C PRO A 207 1.34 -19.72 -19.42
N CYS A 208 0.60 -18.70 -19.85
CA CYS A 208 1.05 -17.30 -19.82
C CYS A 208 0.79 -16.58 -18.48
N VAL A 209 0.10 -17.21 -17.53
CA VAL A 209 -0.14 -16.65 -16.20
C VAL A 209 0.97 -17.11 -15.27
N GLY A 210 1.92 -16.25 -14.97
CA GLY A 210 3.06 -16.53 -14.11
C GLY A 210 2.70 -16.57 -12.63
N GLU A 211 1.94 -15.58 -12.20
CA GLU A 211 1.48 -15.43 -10.82
C GLU A 211 0.12 -14.74 -10.77
N VAL A 212 -0.68 -15.05 -9.77
CA VAL A 212 -1.88 -14.28 -9.41
C VAL A 212 -1.73 -13.78 -7.98
N ARG A 213 -2.15 -12.56 -7.74
CA ARG A 213 -2.17 -11.94 -6.42
C ARG A 213 -3.55 -11.37 -6.17
N HIS A 214 -4.12 -11.64 -5.01
CA HIS A 214 -5.44 -11.12 -4.65
C HIS A 214 -5.59 -10.96 -3.14
N ILE A 215 -6.29 -9.90 -2.74
CA ILE A 215 -6.76 -9.64 -1.39
C ILE A 215 -8.08 -8.88 -1.48
N GLY A 216 -9.16 -9.45 -0.96
CA GLY A 216 -10.49 -8.89 -1.14
C GLY A 216 -10.90 -8.82 -2.61
N LEU A 217 -11.21 -7.64 -3.10
CA LEU A 217 -11.52 -7.35 -4.52
C LEU A 217 -10.38 -6.58 -5.21
N PHE A 218 -9.19 -6.72 -4.70
CA PHE A 218 -7.98 -6.13 -5.26
C PHE A 218 -7.08 -7.25 -5.77
N SER A 219 -6.79 -7.28 -7.06
CA SER A 219 -6.09 -8.40 -7.68
C SER A 219 -5.24 -7.99 -8.87
N ALA A 220 -4.24 -8.81 -9.17
CA ALA A 220 -3.42 -8.71 -10.36
C ALA A 220 -3.10 -10.10 -10.93
N VAL A 221 -2.89 -10.13 -12.24
CA VAL A 221 -2.42 -11.30 -12.97
C VAL A 221 -1.10 -10.94 -13.64
N GLU A 222 -0.04 -11.61 -13.24
CA GLU A 222 1.29 -11.45 -13.83
C GLU A 222 1.37 -12.27 -15.12
N LEU A 223 1.55 -11.60 -16.25
CA LEU A 223 1.67 -12.27 -17.54
C LEU A 223 3.14 -12.50 -17.90
N VAL A 224 3.46 -13.72 -18.30
CA VAL A 224 4.82 -14.14 -18.62
C VAL A 224 4.90 -14.86 -19.95
N LYS A 225 6.07 -14.82 -20.59
CA LYS A 225 6.40 -15.66 -21.75
C LYS A 225 6.77 -17.08 -21.34
N ASN A 226 7.43 -17.21 -20.19
CA ASN A 226 7.89 -18.48 -19.65
C ASN A 226 7.71 -18.44 -18.12
N LYS A 227 6.96 -19.40 -17.58
CA LYS A 227 6.67 -19.52 -16.13
C LYS A 227 7.92 -19.88 -15.32
N GLU A 228 8.73 -20.81 -15.80
CA GLU A 228 9.91 -21.30 -15.08
C GLU A 228 10.96 -20.20 -14.92
N GLU A 229 11.17 -19.43 -16.00
CA GLU A 229 12.11 -18.33 -16.00
C GLU A 229 11.52 -17.01 -15.47
N ARG A 230 10.19 -16.98 -15.26
CA ARG A 230 9.43 -15.78 -14.88
C ARG A 230 9.68 -14.62 -15.86
N GLN A 231 9.87 -14.95 -17.14
CA GLN A 231 10.18 -13.96 -18.17
C GLN A 231 8.94 -13.10 -18.44
N PRO A 232 8.98 -11.76 -18.25
CA PRO A 232 7.84 -10.88 -18.50
C PRO A 232 7.31 -11.01 -19.92
N LEU A 233 6.00 -10.90 -20.11
CA LEU A 233 5.38 -10.91 -21.45
C LEU A 233 5.85 -9.71 -22.27
N VAL A 234 5.94 -8.56 -21.63
CA VAL A 234 6.47 -7.31 -22.22
C VAL A 234 7.71 -6.91 -21.41
N PRO A 235 8.80 -6.48 -22.07
CA PRO A 235 9.93 -5.91 -21.33
C PRO A 235 9.44 -4.77 -20.44
N PHE A 236 9.97 -4.71 -19.21
CA PHE A 236 9.84 -3.49 -18.41
C PHE A 236 10.64 -2.40 -19.16
N GLY A 237 9.94 -1.50 -19.79
CA GLY A 237 10.53 -0.42 -20.57
C GLY A 237 10.12 0.93 -20.06
#